data_bb4b65e3c9d559eba12e3300e3cb327c
#
_entry.id   bb4b65e3c9d559eba12e3300e3cb327c
#
_cell.length_a   1.000
_cell.length_b   1.000
_cell.length_c   1.000
_cell.angle_alpha   90.00
_cell.angle_beta   90.00
_cell.angle_gamma   90.00
#
_symmetry.space_group_name_H-M   'P 1'
#
loop_
_entity.id
_entity.type
_entity.pdbx_description
1 polymer ?
#
loop_
_entity_poly.entity_id
_entity_poly.type
_entity_poly.pdbx_seq_one_letter_code
_entity_poly.pdbx_strand_id
1 'polypeptide(L)'
;MHDYILVYAKDKTKWSPKLQERDSSALQKFKNPDNDPRGVWTSGDLTSKTKAAGHSYAITSPSGKEFYPPEGRQWAPAYETYLKLKSENRLWFGEKGDNVPRQKQFLTEIQNGVVPTSILFHSECGHNQEAKKELISLLPGIGNSFETPKPVRLLMKLLNLVQLSDNDIILDFFSGSATTAHAVMQLNAENSGHSHRKFILVQLPEPCDEKDESYKAGYKTICDIGKERIRRAGDKLYETLKTSGKDFQHIAKNINTAPRKTFASDDGQTSFEVPMIPARWGKADETAENQKLADSLDIGFRVFKLDDTNMKDVYYSAEEYSQTNLEDLESNIKEDRTDLDLLFGCLLDWGLPLSMPYRSEKIGNCTVHTYAPGDAALNVPDALIACFDSNVPENVIKEIAKRKPRRAVFRDSSFASSPEKINVFEIFKLYAQDTDVKVI
;
A
#
# COMPACT_ATOMS: atom_id res chain seq x y z
N MET A 1 8.81 7.36 26.85
CA MET A 1 9.37 7.85 25.56
C MET A 1 8.26 7.80 24.55
N HIS A 2 8.07 8.83 23.72
CA HIS A 2 7.05 8.91 22.68
C HIS A 2 7.64 9.59 21.45
N ASP A 3 7.11 9.28 20.27
CA ASP A 3 7.48 9.88 19.00
C ASP A 3 6.35 10.79 18.53
N TYR A 4 6.68 11.83 17.79
CA TYR A 4 5.71 12.71 17.14
C TYR A 4 5.57 12.34 15.66
N ILE A 5 4.33 12.33 15.18
CA ILE A 5 4.02 12.14 13.77
C ILE A 5 3.40 13.43 13.26
N LEU A 6 4.06 14.06 12.30
CA LEU A 6 3.56 15.28 11.65
C LEU A 6 2.84 14.88 10.37
N VAL A 7 1.61 15.35 10.21
CA VAL A 7 0.77 15.05 9.06
C VAL A 7 0.53 16.32 8.25
N TYR A 8 0.86 16.26 6.96
CA TYR A 8 0.66 17.35 6.02
C TYR A 8 -0.22 16.88 4.85
N ALA A 9 -1.02 17.78 4.31
CA ALA A 9 -1.80 17.55 3.11
C ALA A 9 -1.50 18.65 2.09
N LYS A 10 -1.41 18.31 0.80
CA LYS A 10 -1.28 19.28 -0.28
C LYS A 10 -2.44 20.27 -0.30
N ASP A 11 -3.65 19.78 0.01
CA ASP A 11 -4.85 20.57 0.16
C ASP A 11 -5.62 20.10 1.40
N LYS A 12 -5.50 20.85 2.49
CA LYS A 12 -6.14 20.52 3.76
C LYS A 12 -7.68 20.50 3.67
N THR A 13 -8.27 21.23 2.73
CA THR A 13 -9.74 21.29 2.59
C THR A 13 -10.31 20.00 1.98
N LYS A 14 -9.50 19.25 1.24
CA LYS A 14 -9.87 17.99 0.58
C LYS A 14 -9.55 16.75 1.42
N TRP A 15 -8.84 16.91 2.52
CA TRP A 15 -8.46 15.79 3.36
C TRP A 15 -9.19 15.77 4.70
N SER A 16 -9.67 14.60 5.06
CA SER A 16 -10.15 14.29 6.40
C SER A 16 -9.72 12.87 6.79
N PRO A 17 -9.42 12.60 8.06
CA PRO A 17 -9.04 11.26 8.48
C PRO A 17 -10.20 10.29 8.31
N LYS A 18 -9.90 9.06 7.90
CA LYS A 18 -10.89 7.98 7.86
C LYS A 18 -11.39 7.68 9.27
N LEU A 19 -12.70 7.62 9.43
CA LEU A 19 -13.31 7.22 10.69
C LEU A 19 -12.87 5.81 11.07
N GLN A 20 -12.58 5.62 12.35
CA GLN A 20 -12.23 4.33 12.91
C GLN A 20 -13.51 3.57 13.31
N GLU A 21 -13.49 2.25 13.22
CA GLU A 21 -14.56 1.42 13.74
C GLU A 21 -14.73 1.68 15.25
N ARG A 22 -15.98 1.67 15.73
CA ARG A 22 -16.25 1.74 17.16
C ARG A 22 -15.79 0.45 17.80
N ASP A 23 -15.09 0.56 18.92
CA ASP A 23 -14.73 -0.63 19.67
C ASP A 23 -15.97 -1.29 20.31
N SER A 24 -15.85 -2.55 20.66
CA SER A 24 -16.94 -3.33 21.27
C SER A 24 -17.44 -2.72 22.59
N SER A 25 -16.55 -2.07 23.35
CA SER A 25 -16.92 -1.43 24.63
C SER A 25 -17.79 -0.19 24.40
N ALA A 26 -17.54 0.57 23.35
CA ALA A 26 -18.37 1.69 22.95
C ALA A 26 -19.75 1.25 22.46
N LEU A 27 -19.84 0.10 21.78
CA LEU A 27 -21.10 -0.47 21.29
C LEU A 27 -21.95 -1.04 22.43
N GLN A 28 -21.36 -1.57 23.50
CA GLN A 28 -22.07 -2.09 24.68
C GLN A 28 -22.95 -1.05 25.39
N LYS A 29 -22.69 0.25 25.20
CA LYS A 29 -23.49 1.35 25.74
C LYS A 29 -24.86 1.50 25.06
N PHE A 30 -25.00 0.95 23.85
CA PHE A 30 -26.26 0.98 23.11
C PHE A 30 -27.11 -0.23 23.47
N LYS A 31 -28.29 0.05 24.03
CA LYS A 31 -29.26 -0.95 24.47
C LYS A 31 -30.63 -0.57 23.93
N ASN A 32 -31.58 -1.46 24.01
CA ASN A 32 -32.98 -1.18 23.63
C ASN A 32 -33.93 -1.66 24.74
N PRO A 33 -33.94 -0.97 25.92
CA PRO A 33 -34.72 -1.41 27.07
C PRO A 33 -36.23 -1.25 26.88
N ASP A 34 -36.65 -0.40 25.96
CA ASP A 34 -38.06 -0.10 25.68
C ASP A 34 -38.57 -0.68 24.34
N ASN A 35 -37.78 -1.58 23.71
CA ASN A 35 -38.11 -2.21 22.44
C ASN A 35 -38.46 -1.21 21.32
N ASP A 36 -37.76 -0.07 21.26
CA ASP A 36 -37.95 0.94 20.22
C ASP A 36 -37.67 0.32 18.84
N PRO A 37 -38.58 0.45 17.83
CA PRO A 37 -38.44 -0.18 16.54
C PRO A 37 -37.25 0.36 15.72
N ARG A 38 -36.67 1.49 16.07
CA ARG A 38 -35.47 2.06 15.44
C ARG A 38 -34.17 1.35 15.85
N GLY A 39 -34.23 0.46 16.85
CA GLY A 39 -33.11 -0.36 17.29
C GLY A 39 -32.48 0.13 18.60
N VAL A 40 -31.19 -0.24 18.76
CA VAL A 40 -30.45 0.09 19.99
C VAL A 40 -30.05 1.58 20.05
N TRP A 41 -30.09 2.14 21.26
CA TRP A 41 -29.80 3.55 21.48
C TRP A 41 -29.01 3.75 22.79
N THR A 42 -28.39 4.92 22.94
CA THR A 42 -27.80 5.40 24.20
C THR A 42 -28.46 6.68 24.66
N SER A 43 -28.44 6.96 25.96
CA SER A 43 -29.06 8.15 26.52
C SER A 43 -28.09 9.33 26.59
N GLY A 44 -28.40 10.42 25.92
CA GLY A 44 -27.70 11.70 26.00
C GLY A 44 -28.23 12.65 27.05
N ASP A 45 -27.39 13.52 27.61
CA ASP A 45 -27.80 14.63 28.49
C ASP A 45 -28.65 15.62 27.69
N LEU A 46 -29.80 16.02 28.24
CA LEU A 46 -30.71 16.97 27.64
C LEU A 46 -30.39 18.42 28.04
N THR A 47 -29.38 18.64 28.87
CA THR A 47 -29.06 19.98 29.42
C THR A 47 -27.80 20.58 28.77
N SER A 48 -27.72 21.93 28.73
CA SER A 48 -26.60 22.70 28.23
C SER A 48 -26.17 23.77 29.23
N LYS A 49 -24.87 24.11 29.21
CA LYS A 49 -24.33 25.28 29.94
C LYS A 49 -24.48 26.61 29.15
N THR A 50 -24.71 26.51 27.84
CA THR A 50 -24.84 27.67 26.96
C THR A 50 -26.23 28.26 27.17
N LYS A 51 -26.34 29.54 27.62
CA LYS A 51 -27.59 30.20 27.84
C LYS A 51 -28.21 30.71 26.53
N ALA A 52 -29.50 30.37 26.30
CA ALA A 52 -30.30 30.88 25.19
C ALA A 52 -31.74 31.13 25.68
N ALA A 53 -32.42 32.13 25.12
CA ALA A 53 -33.81 32.42 25.48
C ALA A 53 -34.74 31.25 25.09
N GLY A 54 -35.76 30.96 25.91
CA GLY A 54 -36.75 29.96 25.64
C GLY A 54 -36.30 28.50 25.96
N HIS A 55 -35.19 28.31 26.64
CA HIS A 55 -34.65 26.99 26.99
C HIS A 55 -34.86 26.60 28.46
N SER A 56 -35.69 27.33 29.22
CA SER A 56 -36.08 27.04 30.60
C SER A 56 -37.58 26.85 30.67
N TYR A 57 -38.03 25.63 30.63
CA TYR A 57 -39.43 25.20 30.65
C TYR A 57 -39.57 23.91 31.45
N ALA A 58 -40.79 23.64 31.93
CA ALA A 58 -41.10 22.36 32.60
C ALA A 58 -41.20 21.21 31.59
N ILE A 59 -40.60 20.06 31.91
CA ILE A 59 -40.79 18.81 31.20
C ILE A 59 -41.52 17.83 32.12
N THR A 60 -42.75 17.45 31.76
CA THR A 60 -43.53 16.47 32.50
C THR A 60 -43.23 15.06 32.05
N SER A 61 -42.85 14.20 32.96
CA SER A 61 -42.62 12.78 32.75
C SER A 61 -43.91 11.98 32.54
N PRO A 62 -43.86 10.73 32.06
CA PRO A 62 -45.02 9.83 31.97
C PRO A 62 -45.69 9.59 33.33
N SER A 63 -44.93 9.65 34.44
CA SER A 63 -45.46 9.51 35.81
C SER A 63 -46.13 10.80 36.35
N GLY A 64 -46.16 11.88 35.58
CA GLY A 64 -46.70 13.17 36.01
C GLY A 64 -45.73 14.09 36.78
N LYS A 65 -44.49 13.69 36.98
CA LYS A 65 -43.48 14.49 37.67
C LYS A 65 -42.91 15.57 36.72
N GLU A 66 -42.79 16.80 37.22
CA GLU A 66 -42.20 17.91 36.49
C GLU A 66 -40.70 18.02 36.77
N PHE A 67 -39.95 18.30 35.71
CA PHE A 67 -38.52 18.54 35.76
C PHE A 67 -38.18 19.90 35.16
N TYR A 68 -37.31 20.64 35.82
CA TYR A 68 -36.70 21.87 35.38
C TYR A 68 -35.20 21.69 35.21
N PRO A 69 -34.54 22.49 34.35
CA PRO A 69 -33.08 22.40 34.23
C PRO A 69 -32.41 22.70 35.59
N PRO A 70 -31.32 22.02 35.95
CA PRO A 70 -30.55 22.33 37.16
C PRO A 70 -30.05 23.78 37.18
N GLU A 71 -29.76 24.31 38.37
CA GLU A 71 -29.21 25.63 38.52
C GLU A 71 -27.95 25.84 37.70
N GLY A 72 -27.84 26.95 36.97
CA GLY A 72 -26.72 27.26 36.08
C GLY A 72 -26.76 26.53 34.72
N ARG A 73 -27.78 25.70 34.47
CA ARG A 73 -27.99 24.98 33.19
C ARG A 73 -29.36 25.33 32.60
N GLN A 74 -29.58 24.95 31.37
CA GLN A 74 -30.87 25.01 30.68
C GLN A 74 -31.04 23.75 29.80
N TRP A 75 -32.26 23.55 29.27
CA TRP A 75 -32.44 22.46 28.30
C TRP A 75 -31.65 22.78 27.01
N ALA A 76 -30.99 21.78 26.43
CA ALA A 76 -30.29 21.94 25.16
C ALA A 76 -31.26 22.21 23.98
N PRO A 77 -32.42 21.54 23.85
CA PRO A 77 -33.41 21.88 22.83
C PRO A 77 -34.26 23.08 23.24
N ALA A 78 -34.63 23.90 22.28
CA ALA A 78 -35.71 24.87 22.44
C ALA A 78 -37.06 24.17 22.62
N TYR A 79 -38.08 24.85 23.14
CA TYR A 79 -39.38 24.22 23.47
C TYR A 79 -40.04 23.52 22.28
N GLU A 80 -39.99 24.08 21.08
CA GLU A 80 -40.53 23.44 19.87
C GLU A 80 -39.79 22.15 19.52
N THR A 81 -38.45 22.15 19.64
CA THR A 81 -37.63 20.95 19.41
C THR A 81 -37.93 19.87 20.46
N TYR A 82 -38.15 20.27 21.70
CA TYR A 82 -38.60 19.34 22.75
C TYR A 82 -39.93 18.68 22.40
N LEU A 83 -40.92 19.44 21.93
CA LEU A 83 -42.24 18.91 21.52
C LEU A 83 -42.06 17.86 20.39
N LYS A 84 -41.19 18.15 19.42
CA LYS A 84 -40.84 17.20 18.37
C LYS A 84 -40.20 15.93 18.93
N LEU A 85 -39.19 16.06 19.80
CA LEU A 85 -38.54 14.92 20.46
C LEU A 85 -39.54 14.08 21.24
N LYS A 86 -40.51 14.72 21.90
CA LYS A 86 -41.58 14.05 22.64
C LYS A 86 -42.52 13.29 21.71
N SER A 87 -42.99 13.90 20.63
CA SER A 87 -43.89 13.27 19.66
C SER A 87 -43.24 12.07 18.92
N GLU A 88 -41.92 12.14 18.72
CA GLU A 88 -41.11 11.08 18.11
C GLU A 88 -40.66 9.99 19.12
N ASN A 89 -41.12 10.00 20.36
CA ASN A 89 -40.70 9.08 21.43
C ASN A 89 -39.17 9.04 21.61
N ARG A 90 -38.53 10.20 21.55
CA ARG A 90 -37.07 10.34 21.69
C ARG A 90 -36.60 10.72 23.09
N LEU A 91 -37.52 10.87 24.02
CA LEU A 91 -37.22 11.15 25.43
C LEU A 91 -37.31 9.89 26.25
N TRP A 92 -36.33 9.69 27.12
CA TRP A 92 -36.23 8.58 28.03
C TRP A 92 -36.26 9.09 29.48
N PHE A 93 -37.15 8.55 30.28
CA PHE A 93 -37.38 8.92 31.70
C PHE A 93 -37.05 7.77 32.66
N GLY A 94 -36.20 6.81 32.21
CA GLY A 94 -35.95 5.57 32.94
C GLY A 94 -37.05 4.53 32.77
N GLU A 95 -36.82 3.30 33.24
CA GLU A 95 -37.76 2.19 33.10
C GLU A 95 -39.10 2.47 33.79
N LYS A 96 -39.09 3.20 34.91
CA LYS A 96 -40.29 3.59 35.66
C LYS A 96 -40.95 4.89 35.16
N GLY A 97 -40.35 5.59 34.23
CA GLY A 97 -40.86 6.84 33.67
C GLY A 97 -40.83 8.02 34.62
N ASP A 98 -39.99 8.03 35.63
CA ASP A 98 -39.94 9.05 36.74
C ASP A 98 -38.56 9.71 36.89
N ASN A 99 -37.60 9.39 36.04
CA ASN A 99 -36.25 9.96 36.04
C ASN A 99 -36.16 11.27 35.24
N VAL A 100 -35.08 12.01 35.45
CA VAL A 100 -34.73 13.19 34.65
C VAL A 100 -34.70 12.86 33.17
N PRO A 101 -35.32 13.68 32.29
CA PRO A 101 -35.39 13.40 30.87
C PRO A 101 -34.01 13.33 30.23
N ARG A 102 -33.79 12.33 29.40
CA ARG A 102 -32.61 12.14 28.58
C ARG A 102 -33.03 11.91 27.12
N GLN A 103 -32.20 12.28 26.17
CA GLN A 103 -32.48 12.07 24.75
C GLN A 103 -31.97 10.71 24.30
N LYS A 104 -32.79 9.95 23.59
CA LYS A 104 -32.35 8.74 22.88
C LYS A 104 -31.51 9.10 21.66
N GLN A 105 -30.33 8.51 21.54
CA GLN A 105 -29.42 8.62 20.40
C GLN A 105 -29.28 7.23 19.79
N PHE A 106 -29.90 6.98 18.65
CA PHE A 106 -29.91 5.66 18.00
C PHE A 106 -28.60 5.37 17.30
N LEU A 107 -28.14 4.12 17.40
CA LEU A 107 -26.92 3.69 16.73
C LEU A 107 -27.01 3.85 15.21
N THR A 108 -28.19 3.68 14.64
CA THR A 108 -28.45 3.85 13.21
C THR A 108 -28.39 5.30 12.70
N GLU A 109 -28.51 6.27 13.61
CA GLU A 109 -28.54 7.71 13.27
C GLU A 109 -27.20 8.41 13.53
N ILE A 110 -26.30 7.78 14.25
CA ILE A 110 -24.99 8.36 14.50
C ILE A 110 -24.03 8.04 13.35
N GLN A 111 -23.07 8.93 13.17
CA GLN A 111 -22.02 8.75 12.19
C GLN A 111 -21.38 7.35 12.33
N ASN A 112 -21.25 6.66 11.20
CA ASN A 112 -20.64 5.33 11.19
C ASN A 112 -19.13 5.42 11.44
N GLY A 113 -18.73 5.18 12.69
CA GLY A 113 -17.35 5.28 13.14
C GLY A 113 -17.08 6.42 14.13
N VAL A 114 -15.84 6.53 14.58
CA VAL A 114 -15.34 7.56 15.48
C VAL A 114 -14.15 8.28 14.87
N VAL A 115 -14.04 9.58 15.16
CA VAL A 115 -12.87 10.36 14.76
C VAL A 115 -11.63 9.77 15.47
N PRO A 116 -10.54 9.51 14.73
CA PRO A 116 -9.32 8.98 15.34
C PRO A 116 -8.77 9.95 16.38
N THR A 117 -8.21 9.39 17.45
CA THR A 117 -7.53 10.18 18.48
C THR A 117 -6.17 10.65 17.99
N SER A 118 -5.69 11.77 18.50
CA SER A 118 -4.34 12.28 18.22
C SER A 118 -3.24 11.52 18.98
N ILE A 119 -3.62 10.64 19.91
CA ILE A 119 -2.69 9.79 20.64
C ILE A 119 -2.83 8.35 20.14
N LEU A 120 -1.72 7.79 19.66
CA LEU A 120 -1.61 6.40 19.22
C LEU A 120 -0.92 5.60 20.32
N PHE A 121 -1.67 4.72 20.98
CA PHE A 121 -1.11 3.90 22.05
C PHE A 121 -0.33 2.71 21.51
N HIS A 122 0.74 2.32 22.21
CA HIS A 122 1.55 1.16 21.83
C HIS A 122 0.74 -0.15 21.80
N SER A 123 -0.31 -0.26 22.62
CA SER A 123 -1.22 -1.42 22.60
C SER A 123 -1.90 -1.61 21.23
N GLU A 124 -2.18 -0.52 20.51
CA GLU A 124 -2.78 -0.55 19.18
C GLU A 124 -1.72 -0.57 18.06
N CYS A 125 -0.67 0.22 18.20
CA CYS A 125 0.29 0.51 17.13
C CYS A 125 1.60 -0.26 17.24
N GLY A 126 1.82 -1.00 18.35
CA GLY A 126 3.09 -1.67 18.61
C GLY A 126 4.17 -0.71 19.14
N HIS A 127 5.33 -1.26 19.39
CA HIS A 127 6.53 -0.54 19.83
C HIS A 127 7.80 -1.14 19.20
N ASN A 128 8.93 -0.45 19.32
CA ASN A 128 10.18 -0.85 18.63
C ASN A 128 10.66 -2.27 19.01
N GLN A 129 10.47 -2.72 20.26
CA GLN A 129 10.85 -4.09 20.66
C GLN A 129 10.00 -5.15 19.97
N GLU A 130 8.69 -4.90 19.81
CA GLU A 130 7.80 -5.78 19.04
C GLU A 130 8.23 -5.83 17.57
N ALA A 131 8.49 -4.66 16.98
CA ALA A 131 8.96 -4.55 15.60
C ALA A 131 10.29 -5.29 15.38
N LYS A 132 11.19 -5.24 16.36
CA LYS A 132 12.46 -5.98 16.32
C LYS A 132 12.25 -7.48 16.35
N LYS A 133 11.37 -7.97 17.24
CA LYS A 133 11.01 -9.40 17.30
C LYS A 133 10.35 -9.86 15.98
N GLU A 134 9.47 -9.03 15.40
CA GLU A 134 8.83 -9.30 14.11
C GLU A 134 9.89 -9.43 13.00
N LEU A 135 10.84 -8.49 12.93
CA LEU A 135 11.92 -8.52 11.95
C LEU A 135 12.80 -9.76 12.10
N ILE A 136 13.22 -10.09 13.33
CA ILE A 136 14.02 -11.28 13.62
C ILE A 136 13.26 -12.56 13.24
N SER A 137 11.95 -12.61 13.48
CA SER A 137 11.13 -13.78 13.12
C SER A 137 11.03 -13.99 11.61
N LEU A 138 11.06 -12.90 10.83
CA LEU A 138 11.06 -12.96 9.37
C LEU A 138 12.46 -13.27 8.81
N LEU A 139 13.50 -12.77 9.46
CA LEU A 139 14.89 -12.85 9.02
C LEU A 139 15.75 -13.54 10.09
N PRO A 140 15.67 -14.87 10.25
CA PRO A 140 16.56 -15.60 11.12
C PRO A 140 18.02 -15.33 10.75
N GLY A 141 18.87 -15.03 11.73
CA GLY A 141 20.27 -14.70 11.49
C GLY A 141 20.59 -13.20 11.36
N ILE A 142 19.57 -12.31 11.33
CA ILE A 142 19.84 -10.87 11.35
C ILE A 142 20.29 -10.38 12.73
N GLY A 143 19.96 -11.13 13.81
CA GLY A 143 20.30 -10.78 15.18
C GLY A 143 19.82 -9.39 15.58
N ASN A 144 20.71 -8.63 16.20
CA ASN A 144 20.44 -7.28 16.67
C ASN A 144 20.90 -6.17 15.69
N SER A 145 21.32 -6.52 14.50
CA SER A 145 21.96 -5.60 13.54
C SER A 145 21.08 -4.45 13.06
N PHE A 146 19.75 -4.56 13.22
CA PHE A 146 18.83 -3.45 12.95
C PHE A 146 18.19 -2.95 14.25
N GLU A 147 18.62 -1.77 14.71
CA GLU A 147 18.28 -1.32 16.07
C GLU A 147 16.83 -0.87 16.24
N THR A 148 16.25 -0.13 15.29
CA THR A 148 14.99 0.57 15.47
C THR A 148 14.00 0.39 14.30
N PRO A 149 13.60 -0.85 13.97
CA PRO A 149 12.53 -1.04 12.99
C PRO A 149 11.22 -0.47 13.51
N LYS A 150 10.39 0.05 12.63
CA LYS A 150 9.04 0.51 13.02
C LYS A 150 8.05 -0.67 12.95
N PRO A 151 7.03 -0.71 13.83
CA PRO A 151 6.01 -1.75 13.80
C PRO A 151 5.15 -1.68 12.54
N VAL A 152 4.85 -2.82 11.93
CA VAL A 152 3.92 -2.90 10.78
C VAL A 152 2.56 -2.34 11.16
N ARG A 153 2.05 -2.62 12.37
CA ARG A 153 0.76 -2.12 12.88
C ARG A 153 0.68 -0.59 12.92
N LEU A 154 1.80 0.10 13.24
CA LEU A 154 1.84 1.57 13.21
C LEU A 154 1.62 2.08 11.79
N LEU A 155 2.35 1.53 10.82
CA LEU A 155 2.24 1.97 9.42
C LEU A 155 0.87 1.63 8.84
N MET A 156 0.32 0.46 9.13
CA MET A 156 -1.04 0.10 8.73
C MET A 156 -2.08 1.07 9.32
N LYS A 157 -1.94 1.43 10.61
CA LYS A 157 -2.83 2.42 11.24
C LYS A 157 -2.76 3.76 10.53
N LEU A 158 -1.55 4.26 10.23
CA LEU A 158 -1.35 5.53 9.52
C LEU A 158 -1.91 5.48 8.10
N LEU A 159 -1.64 4.42 7.35
CA LEU A 159 -2.15 4.22 6.00
C LEU A 159 -3.69 4.14 5.98
N ASN A 160 -4.29 3.49 6.97
CA ASN A 160 -5.75 3.45 7.11
C ASN A 160 -6.38 4.81 7.44
N LEU A 161 -5.63 5.74 8.06
CA LEU A 161 -6.13 7.09 8.36
C LEU A 161 -6.26 7.98 7.12
N VAL A 162 -5.47 7.74 6.08
CA VAL A 162 -5.39 8.61 4.89
C VAL A 162 -6.36 8.25 3.76
N GLN A 163 -7.27 7.30 3.98
CA GLN A 163 -8.31 6.91 3.01
C GLN A 163 -7.75 6.52 1.63
N LEU A 164 -6.76 5.62 1.64
CA LEU A 164 -6.13 5.15 0.40
C LEU A 164 -7.15 4.48 -0.54
N SER A 165 -7.06 4.83 -1.81
CA SER A 165 -7.71 4.11 -2.92
C SER A 165 -6.99 2.79 -3.20
N ASP A 166 -7.62 1.94 -4.02
CA ASP A 166 -7.08 0.60 -4.30
C ASP A 166 -5.83 0.59 -5.19
N ASN A 167 -5.53 1.71 -5.88
CA ASN A 167 -4.38 1.84 -6.76
C ASN A 167 -3.39 2.93 -6.34
N ASP A 168 -3.50 3.44 -5.11
CA ASP A 168 -2.62 4.50 -4.62
C ASP A 168 -1.17 4.02 -4.48
N ILE A 169 -0.25 4.98 -4.56
CA ILE A 169 1.19 4.74 -4.43
C ILE A 169 1.67 5.31 -3.10
N ILE A 170 2.34 4.50 -2.33
CA ILE A 170 2.97 4.85 -1.06
C ILE A 170 4.47 5.02 -1.29
N LEU A 171 4.99 6.23 -1.06
CA LEU A 171 6.42 6.54 -1.14
C LEU A 171 7.02 6.60 0.25
N ASP A 172 8.13 5.86 0.45
CA ASP A 172 8.97 5.92 1.64
C ASP A 172 10.43 6.07 1.22
N PHE A 173 10.98 7.25 1.42
CA PHE A 173 12.33 7.58 0.96
C PHE A 173 13.41 7.47 2.05
N PHE A 174 13.07 6.86 3.19
CA PHE A 174 14.00 6.38 4.22
C PHE A 174 13.55 5.00 4.72
N SER A 175 13.44 4.06 3.80
CA SER A 175 12.70 2.80 4.02
C SER A 175 13.30 1.86 5.07
N GLY A 176 14.56 2.05 5.43
CA GLY A 176 15.24 1.26 6.43
C GLY A 176 15.09 -0.24 6.17
N SER A 177 14.45 -0.94 7.10
CA SER A 177 14.15 -2.37 6.97
C SER A 177 12.92 -2.68 6.10
N ALA A 178 12.41 -1.75 5.30
CA ALA A 178 11.27 -1.91 4.39
C ALA A 178 9.94 -2.29 5.08
N THR A 179 9.68 -1.75 6.27
CA THR A 179 8.43 -1.99 7.02
C THR A 179 7.21 -1.49 6.23
N THR A 180 7.36 -0.39 5.48
CA THR A 180 6.28 0.19 4.67
C THR A 180 5.81 -0.76 3.58
N ALA A 181 6.71 -1.45 2.88
CA ALA A 181 6.33 -2.45 1.89
C ALA A 181 5.53 -3.60 2.53
N HIS A 182 5.99 -4.12 3.67
CA HIS A 182 5.26 -5.15 4.42
C HIS A 182 3.85 -4.68 4.78
N ALA A 183 3.70 -3.45 5.30
CA ALA A 183 2.39 -2.90 5.64
C ALA A 183 1.46 -2.74 4.42
N VAL A 184 1.98 -2.31 3.27
CA VAL A 184 1.20 -2.16 2.03
C VAL A 184 0.75 -3.51 1.49
N MET A 185 1.64 -4.51 1.43
CA MET A 185 1.28 -5.88 1.01
C MET A 185 0.22 -6.47 1.95
N GLN A 186 0.35 -6.26 3.26
CA GLN A 186 -0.66 -6.73 4.22
C GLN A 186 -2.01 -6.06 4.04
N LEU A 187 -2.05 -4.73 3.80
CA LEU A 187 -3.30 -4.02 3.49
C LEU A 187 -3.96 -4.50 2.19
N ASN A 188 -3.16 -4.86 1.18
CA ASN A 188 -3.70 -5.44 -0.04
C ASN A 188 -4.28 -6.84 0.21
N ALA A 189 -3.59 -7.65 1.02
CA ALA A 189 -4.05 -8.96 1.42
C ALA A 189 -5.36 -8.90 2.24
N GLU A 190 -5.50 -7.93 3.17
CA GLU A 190 -6.70 -7.73 3.99
C GLU A 190 -7.95 -7.37 3.14
N ASN A 191 -7.76 -6.75 1.98
CA ASN A 191 -8.85 -6.46 1.05
C ASN A 191 -9.12 -7.61 0.06
N SER A 192 -8.73 -8.82 0.41
CA SER A 192 -8.99 -10.03 -0.38
C SER A 192 -8.46 -9.95 -1.82
N GLY A 193 -7.27 -9.35 -2.00
CA GLY A 193 -6.63 -9.22 -3.30
C GLY A 193 -7.27 -8.24 -4.29
N HIS A 194 -8.32 -7.51 -3.88
CA HIS A 194 -8.96 -6.50 -4.73
C HIS A 194 -8.23 -5.16 -4.75
N SER A 195 -7.28 -4.96 -3.85
CA SER A 195 -6.47 -3.74 -3.77
C SER A 195 -5.08 -3.95 -4.36
N HIS A 196 -4.68 -3.03 -5.22
CA HIS A 196 -3.39 -3.05 -5.94
C HIS A 196 -2.54 -1.83 -5.59
N ARG A 197 -2.53 -1.44 -4.29
CA ARG A 197 -1.68 -0.36 -3.80
C ARG A 197 -0.23 -0.71 -4.03
N LYS A 198 0.53 0.27 -4.50
CA LYS A 198 1.95 0.11 -4.82
C LYS A 198 2.80 0.83 -3.80
N PHE A 199 4.04 0.41 -3.67
CA PHE A 199 5.04 1.11 -2.87
C PHE A 199 6.26 1.47 -3.72
N ILE A 200 6.87 2.61 -3.36
CA ILE A 200 8.18 3.03 -3.86
C ILE A 200 9.03 3.27 -2.62
N LEU A 201 10.12 2.54 -2.51
CA LEU A 201 11.04 2.63 -1.38
C LEU A 201 12.39 3.13 -1.86
N VAL A 202 12.95 4.11 -1.15
CA VAL A 202 14.29 4.62 -1.41
C VAL A 202 15.14 4.40 -0.16
N GLN A 203 16.31 3.82 -0.32
CA GLN A 203 17.27 3.59 0.75
C GLN A 203 18.70 3.72 0.24
N LEU A 204 19.53 4.44 0.98
CA LEU A 204 20.95 4.46 0.75
C LEU A 204 21.55 3.07 1.08
N PRO A 205 22.50 2.57 0.29
CA PRO A 205 23.11 1.26 0.52
C PRO A 205 24.17 1.31 1.64
N GLU A 206 23.77 1.76 2.83
CA GLU A 206 24.64 1.81 4.00
C GLU A 206 25.16 0.41 4.33
N PRO A 207 26.47 0.24 4.48
CA PRO A 207 27.08 -1.05 4.78
C PRO A 207 26.69 -1.53 6.17
N CYS A 208 26.45 -2.83 6.30
CA CYS A 208 26.34 -3.49 7.60
C CYS A 208 27.75 -3.66 8.19
N ASP A 209 27.90 -3.59 9.53
CA ASP A 209 29.18 -3.84 10.19
C ASP A 209 29.57 -5.32 9.96
N GLU A 210 30.84 -5.56 9.58
CA GLU A 210 31.36 -6.92 9.33
C GLU A 210 31.31 -7.84 10.56
N LYS A 211 31.24 -7.25 11.76
CA LYS A 211 31.11 -7.99 13.02
C LYS A 211 29.67 -8.41 13.29
N ASP A 212 28.70 -7.78 12.65
CA ASP A 212 27.30 -8.03 12.87
C ASP A 212 26.85 -9.39 12.33
N GLU A 213 25.83 -9.94 12.96
CA GLU A 213 25.20 -11.19 12.54
C GLU A 213 24.58 -11.07 11.14
N SER A 214 24.01 -9.91 10.80
CA SER A 214 23.48 -9.64 9.46
C SER A 214 24.55 -9.77 8.37
N TYR A 215 25.74 -9.21 8.58
CA TYR A 215 26.83 -9.31 7.62
C TYR A 215 27.29 -10.76 7.42
N LYS A 216 27.43 -11.52 8.53
CA LYS A 216 27.75 -12.95 8.53
C LYS A 216 26.68 -13.80 7.84
N ALA A 217 25.39 -13.38 7.94
CA ALA A 217 24.28 -14.00 7.26
C ALA A 217 24.18 -13.65 5.75
N GLY A 218 25.10 -12.80 5.25
CA GLY A 218 25.18 -12.45 3.83
C GLY A 218 24.57 -11.10 3.45
N TYR A 219 23.98 -10.36 4.41
CA TYR A 219 23.43 -9.01 4.17
C TYR A 219 24.56 -7.98 4.27
N LYS A 220 25.00 -7.48 3.14
CA LYS A 220 26.14 -6.53 3.08
C LYS A 220 25.70 -5.09 3.34
N THR A 221 24.44 -4.77 3.04
CA THR A 221 23.86 -3.43 3.18
C THR A 221 22.47 -3.49 3.82
N ILE A 222 22.01 -2.34 4.35
CA ILE A 222 20.62 -2.19 4.82
C ILE A 222 19.61 -2.51 3.71
N CYS A 223 19.95 -2.17 2.45
CA CYS A 223 19.11 -2.50 1.30
C CYS A 223 18.89 -4.02 1.13
N ASP A 224 19.90 -4.83 1.45
CA ASP A 224 19.76 -6.30 1.34
C ASP A 224 18.79 -6.83 2.38
N ILE A 225 18.84 -6.28 3.60
CA ILE A 225 17.89 -6.59 4.67
C ILE A 225 16.46 -6.21 4.23
N GLY A 226 16.28 -5.01 3.69
CA GLY A 226 14.98 -4.52 3.21
C GLY A 226 14.40 -5.40 2.09
N LYS A 227 15.20 -5.74 1.09
CA LYS A 227 14.80 -6.62 -0.02
C LYS A 227 14.35 -8.00 0.48
N GLU A 228 15.12 -8.59 1.39
CA GLU A 228 14.79 -9.90 1.93
C GLU A 228 13.55 -9.87 2.82
N ARG A 229 13.37 -8.79 3.60
CA ARG A 229 12.12 -8.60 4.35
C ARG A 229 10.90 -8.57 3.43
N ILE A 230 10.97 -7.86 2.31
CA ILE A 230 9.86 -7.79 1.35
C ILE A 230 9.52 -9.19 0.83
N ARG A 231 10.53 -9.98 0.40
CA ARG A 231 10.33 -11.35 -0.10
C ARG A 231 9.64 -12.22 0.95
N ARG A 232 10.21 -12.31 2.13
CA ARG A 232 9.67 -13.20 3.19
C ARG A 232 8.34 -12.74 3.75
N ALA A 233 8.09 -11.43 3.82
CA ALA A 233 6.78 -10.91 4.19
C ALA A 233 5.73 -11.28 3.13
N GLY A 234 6.06 -11.15 1.84
CA GLY A 234 5.21 -11.56 0.74
C GLY A 234 4.89 -13.06 0.78
N ASP A 235 5.91 -13.91 0.91
CA ASP A 235 5.74 -15.36 1.02
C ASP A 235 4.85 -15.76 2.20
N LYS A 236 5.08 -15.12 3.35
CA LYS A 236 4.27 -15.37 4.56
C LYS A 236 2.81 -14.96 4.37
N LEU A 237 2.56 -13.82 3.74
CA LEU A 237 1.20 -13.35 3.44
C LEU A 237 0.50 -14.28 2.44
N TYR A 238 1.21 -14.70 1.38
CA TYR A 238 0.73 -15.65 0.40
C TYR A 238 0.30 -16.97 1.04
N GLU A 239 1.17 -17.59 1.83
CA GLU A 239 0.85 -18.85 2.53
C GLU A 239 -0.27 -18.67 3.57
N THR A 240 -0.36 -17.51 4.22
CA THR A 240 -1.46 -17.21 5.14
C THR A 240 -2.79 -17.09 4.41
N LEU A 241 -2.84 -16.41 3.26
CA LEU A 241 -4.06 -16.32 2.44
C LEU A 241 -4.48 -17.69 1.90
N LYS A 242 -3.53 -18.48 1.42
CA LYS A 242 -3.76 -19.83 0.94
C LYS A 242 -4.36 -20.76 1.97
N THR A 243 -3.98 -20.60 3.24
CA THR A 243 -4.48 -21.42 4.36
C THR A 243 -5.76 -20.88 4.99
N SER A 244 -5.96 -19.57 5.00
CA SER A 244 -7.01 -18.88 5.77
C SER A 244 -8.10 -18.26 4.89
N GLY A 245 -7.81 -17.98 3.62
CA GLY A 245 -8.75 -17.40 2.68
C GLY A 245 -9.38 -16.10 3.18
N LYS A 246 -10.70 -16.01 3.06
CA LYS A 246 -11.50 -14.84 3.48
C LYS A 246 -11.41 -14.50 4.97
N ASP A 247 -11.03 -15.47 5.78
CA ASP A 247 -10.85 -15.28 7.22
C ASP A 247 -9.53 -14.59 7.58
N PHE A 248 -8.70 -14.29 6.57
CA PHE A 248 -7.44 -13.56 6.74
C PHE A 248 -7.61 -12.28 7.55
N GLN A 249 -8.67 -11.50 7.30
CA GLN A 249 -8.95 -10.27 8.06
C GLN A 249 -9.18 -10.54 9.54
N HIS A 250 -9.90 -11.62 9.87
CA HIS A 250 -10.15 -12.00 11.26
C HIS A 250 -8.87 -12.48 11.93
N ILE A 251 -8.04 -13.22 11.23
CA ILE A 251 -6.74 -13.70 11.70
C ILE A 251 -5.75 -12.55 11.85
N ALA A 252 -5.66 -11.66 10.86
CA ALA A 252 -4.77 -10.51 10.91
C ALA A 252 -5.11 -9.56 12.07
N LYS A 253 -6.39 -9.32 12.35
CA LYS A 253 -6.86 -8.55 13.52
C LYS A 253 -6.53 -9.24 14.86
N ASN A 254 -6.58 -10.56 14.91
CA ASN A 254 -6.43 -11.36 16.12
C ASN A 254 -5.05 -12.01 16.28
N ILE A 255 -4.15 -11.88 15.31
CA ILE A 255 -2.84 -12.55 15.30
C ILE A 255 -1.99 -12.21 16.54
N ASN A 256 -2.20 -11.04 17.13
CA ASN A 256 -1.52 -10.61 18.34
C ASN A 256 -2.18 -11.11 19.65
N THR A 257 -3.42 -11.57 19.59
CA THR A 257 -4.18 -12.12 20.72
C THR A 257 -4.39 -13.62 20.63
N ALA A 258 -4.06 -14.24 19.50
CA ALA A 258 -4.17 -15.68 19.30
C ALA A 258 -3.20 -16.42 20.23
N PRO A 259 -3.61 -17.57 20.82
CA PRO A 259 -2.70 -18.42 21.58
C PRO A 259 -1.54 -18.82 20.67
N ARG A 260 -0.33 -18.72 21.21
CA ARG A 260 0.91 -19.02 20.47
C ARG A 260 1.43 -20.41 20.84
N LYS A 261 1.96 -21.13 19.87
CA LYS A 261 2.67 -22.38 20.09
C LYS A 261 4.16 -22.13 19.87
N THR A 262 4.95 -22.54 20.81
CA THR A 262 6.41 -22.46 20.75
C THR A 262 6.94 -23.64 19.94
N PHE A 263 7.73 -23.37 18.94
CA PHE A 263 8.49 -24.36 18.18
C PHE A 263 9.97 -24.16 18.44
N ALA A 264 10.69 -25.24 18.68
CA ALA A 264 12.15 -25.20 18.71
C ALA A 264 12.69 -25.15 17.28
N SER A 265 13.74 -24.39 17.04
CA SER A 265 14.49 -24.47 15.80
C SER A 265 15.24 -25.79 15.70
N ASP A 266 15.62 -26.21 14.50
CA ASP A 266 16.34 -27.47 14.25
C ASP A 266 17.70 -27.53 14.96
N ASP A 267 18.25 -26.37 15.38
CA ASP A 267 19.47 -26.27 16.17
C ASP A 267 19.27 -26.47 17.69
N GLY A 268 18.02 -26.56 18.16
CA GLY A 268 17.66 -26.73 19.57
C GLY A 268 17.99 -25.56 20.48
N GLN A 269 18.55 -24.46 19.98
CA GLN A 269 19.01 -23.32 20.76
C GLN A 269 18.06 -22.10 20.67
N THR A 270 17.21 -22.04 19.66
CA THR A 270 16.23 -20.96 19.51
C THR A 270 14.83 -21.54 19.48
N SER A 271 13.87 -20.82 20.05
CA SER A 271 12.45 -21.13 19.95
C SER A 271 11.71 -19.95 19.37
N PHE A 272 10.75 -20.20 18.48
CA PHE A 272 9.87 -19.19 17.92
C PHE A 272 8.42 -19.51 18.22
N GLU A 273 7.65 -18.48 18.48
CA GLU A 273 6.22 -18.60 18.77
C GLU A 273 5.40 -18.29 17.51
N VAL A 274 4.58 -19.24 17.11
CA VAL A 274 3.63 -19.07 16.01
C VAL A 274 2.21 -18.99 16.56
N PRO A 275 1.40 -18.01 16.12
CA PRO A 275 -0.01 -17.98 16.48
C PRO A 275 -0.70 -19.29 16.07
N MET A 276 -1.43 -19.90 17.00
CA MET A 276 -2.23 -21.10 16.70
C MET A 276 -3.46 -20.68 15.90
N ILE A 277 -3.50 -21.06 14.62
CA ILE A 277 -4.70 -20.96 13.81
C ILE A 277 -5.53 -22.23 14.07
N PRO A 278 -6.79 -22.14 14.50
CA PRO A 278 -7.61 -23.32 14.75
C PRO A 278 -7.75 -24.17 13.46
N ALA A 279 -7.46 -25.45 13.54
CA ALA A 279 -7.51 -26.43 12.44
C ALA A 279 -8.95 -26.72 11.92
N ARG A 280 -9.93 -25.86 12.21
CA ARG A 280 -11.36 -26.08 11.93
C ARG A 280 -11.83 -25.59 10.56
N TRP A 281 -10.95 -25.11 9.71
CA TRP A 281 -11.35 -24.31 8.56
C TRP A 281 -10.76 -24.88 7.26
N GLY A 282 -11.61 -25.51 6.47
CA GLY A 282 -11.36 -25.87 5.10
C GLY A 282 -12.10 -27.11 4.61
N LYS A 283 -13.20 -26.90 3.89
CA LYS A 283 -13.72 -27.89 2.93
C LYS A 283 -12.91 -27.79 1.64
N ALA A 284 -12.82 -28.85 0.86
CA ALA A 284 -12.02 -28.93 -0.36
C ALA A 284 -12.28 -27.80 -1.38
N ASP A 285 -13.52 -27.27 -1.44
CA ASP A 285 -13.90 -26.15 -2.31
C ASP A 285 -13.32 -24.81 -1.83
N GLU A 286 -13.17 -24.62 -0.51
CA GLU A 286 -12.55 -23.43 0.07
C GLU A 286 -11.06 -23.35 -0.26
N THR A 287 -10.38 -24.49 -0.40
CA THR A 287 -8.94 -24.55 -0.73
C THR A 287 -8.63 -23.98 -2.12
N ALA A 288 -9.48 -24.27 -3.11
CA ALA A 288 -9.31 -23.75 -4.47
C ALA A 288 -9.60 -22.25 -4.55
N GLU A 289 -10.58 -21.74 -3.80
CA GLU A 289 -10.89 -20.33 -3.71
C GLU A 289 -9.76 -19.57 -2.97
N ASN A 290 -9.25 -20.11 -1.88
CA ASN A 290 -8.13 -19.57 -1.13
C ASN A 290 -6.85 -19.51 -1.98
N GLN A 291 -6.60 -20.53 -2.80
CA GLN A 291 -5.47 -20.53 -3.74
C GLN A 291 -5.60 -19.40 -4.75
N LYS A 292 -6.78 -19.21 -5.36
CA LYS A 292 -7.04 -18.11 -6.30
C LYS A 292 -6.86 -16.75 -5.64
N LEU A 293 -7.27 -16.63 -4.38
CA LEU A 293 -7.10 -15.40 -3.61
C LEU A 293 -5.62 -15.10 -3.34
N ALA A 294 -4.85 -16.12 -2.94
CA ALA A 294 -3.41 -15.98 -2.75
C ALA A 294 -2.70 -15.62 -4.07
N ASP A 295 -3.07 -16.27 -5.18
CA ASP A 295 -2.50 -16.00 -6.51
C ASP A 295 -2.84 -14.61 -7.05
N SER A 296 -3.90 -13.96 -6.55
CA SER A 296 -4.26 -12.58 -6.89
C SER A 296 -3.42 -11.53 -6.15
N LEU A 297 -2.71 -11.91 -5.08
CA LEU A 297 -1.88 -10.98 -4.32
C LEU A 297 -0.58 -10.69 -5.07
N ASP A 298 -0.35 -9.42 -5.40
CA ASP A 298 0.92 -8.96 -5.93
C ASP A 298 1.95 -8.79 -4.81
N ILE A 299 2.89 -9.74 -4.72
CA ILE A 299 4.03 -9.72 -3.79
C ILE A 299 5.35 -9.41 -4.50
N GLY A 300 5.29 -9.15 -5.82
CA GLY A 300 6.44 -8.82 -6.64
C GLY A 300 6.96 -7.41 -6.38
N PHE A 301 8.27 -7.22 -6.56
CA PHE A 301 8.88 -5.89 -6.57
C PHE A 301 10.10 -5.86 -7.49
N ARG A 302 10.45 -4.66 -7.93
CA ARG A 302 11.65 -4.41 -8.71
C ARG A 302 12.68 -3.66 -7.89
N VAL A 303 13.94 -3.94 -8.16
CA VAL A 303 15.07 -3.26 -7.53
C VAL A 303 15.79 -2.46 -8.60
N PHE A 304 15.92 -1.17 -8.37
CA PHE A 304 16.72 -0.28 -9.20
C PHE A 304 17.89 0.26 -8.38
N LYS A 305 19.02 0.40 -9.02
CA LYS A 305 20.16 1.14 -8.48
C LYS A 305 20.21 2.47 -9.22
N LEU A 306 20.18 3.57 -8.49
CA LEU A 306 20.44 4.87 -9.09
C LEU A 306 21.92 4.94 -9.48
N ASP A 307 22.17 5.23 -10.73
CA ASP A 307 23.51 5.34 -11.30
C ASP A 307 23.57 6.58 -12.20
N ASP A 308 24.73 6.83 -12.79
CA ASP A 308 24.90 7.87 -13.81
C ASP A 308 24.06 7.57 -15.07
N THR A 309 23.95 8.56 -15.94
CA THR A 309 23.31 8.42 -17.26
C THR A 309 23.88 7.22 -18.04
N ASN A 310 23.02 6.57 -18.84
CA ASN A 310 23.43 5.50 -19.74
C ASN A 310 24.35 5.97 -20.86
N MET A 311 24.34 7.29 -21.13
CA MET A 311 25.10 7.90 -22.22
C MET A 311 26.47 8.38 -21.74
N LYS A 312 27.46 8.34 -22.64
CA LYS A 312 28.76 8.99 -22.44
C LYS A 312 28.56 10.50 -22.45
N ASP A 313 29.37 11.24 -21.69
CA ASP A 313 29.41 12.69 -21.78
C ASP A 313 30.11 13.08 -23.10
N VAL A 314 29.33 13.70 -23.99
CA VAL A 314 29.79 14.12 -25.32
C VAL A 314 29.99 15.63 -25.44
N TYR A 315 30.11 16.33 -24.31
CA TYR A 315 30.40 17.75 -24.31
C TYR A 315 31.91 17.98 -24.34
N TYR A 316 32.42 18.14 -25.56
CA TYR A 316 33.78 18.57 -25.81
C TYR A 316 33.79 20.05 -26.18
N SER A 317 34.79 20.80 -25.71
CA SER A 317 35.08 22.13 -26.21
C SER A 317 35.56 22.02 -27.68
N ALA A 318 35.42 23.07 -28.47
CA ALA A 318 35.81 23.03 -29.88
C ALA A 318 37.32 22.66 -30.08
N GLU A 319 38.17 22.88 -29.09
CA GLU A 319 39.58 22.54 -29.08
C GLU A 319 39.87 21.07 -28.73
N GLU A 320 38.93 20.37 -28.13
CA GLU A 320 39.05 18.98 -27.71
C GLU A 320 38.57 17.98 -28.75
N TYR A 321 37.96 18.42 -29.84
CA TYR A 321 37.51 17.55 -30.93
C TYR A 321 38.68 16.92 -31.67
N SER A 322 38.78 15.61 -31.58
CA SER A 322 39.74 14.75 -32.30
C SER A 322 38.98 13.69 -33.10
N GLN A 323 39.67 13.02 -34.04
CA GLN A 323 39.12 11.89 -34.80
C GLN A 323 38.55 10.79 -33.88
N THR A 324 39.27 10.52 -32.76
CA THR A 324 38.84 9.54 -31.77
C THR A 324 37.57 9.93 -31.06
N ASN A 325 37.35 11.21 -30.81
CA ASN A 325 36.14 11.74 -30.18
C ASN A 325 34.91 11.63 -31.10
N LEU A 326 35.13 11.63 -32.42
CA LEU A 326 34.08 11.38 -33.42
C LEU A 326 33.63 9.92 -33.43
N GLU A 327 34.54 8.98 -33.20
CA GLU A 327 34.25 7.56 -33.00
C GLU A 327 33.48 7.31 -31.72
N ASP A 328 33.76 8.06 -30.62
CA ASP A 328 33.00 8.03 -29.38
C ASP A 328 31.57 8.57 -29.55
N LEU A 329 31.31 9.46 -30.48
CA LEU A 329 29.97 9.92 -30.81
C LEU A 329 29.11 8.84 -31.52
N GLU A 330 29.72 7.90 -32.24
CA GLU A 330 29.02 6.74 -32.81
C GLU A 330 28.67 5.71 -31.72
N SER A 331 29.47 5.65 -30.65
CA SER A 331 29.24 4.75 -29.50
C SER A 331 28.94 5.56 -28.25
N ASN A 332 27.79 6.25 -28.26
CA ASN A 332 27.37 7.16 -27.19
C ASN A 332 26.90 6.46 -25.92
N ILE A 333 26.72 5.15 -25.91
CA ILE A 333 26.31 4.35 -24.76
C ILE A 333 27.54 3.89 -23.98
N LYS A 334 27.48 3.94 -22.65
CA LYS A 334 28.54 3.40 -21.77
C LYS A 334 28.63 1.88 -21.90
N GLU A 335 29.84 1.35 -21.89
CA GLU A 335 30.13 -0.08 -22.14
C GLU A 335 29.59 -1.04 -21.07
N ASP A 336 29.41 -0.53 -19.85
CA ASP A 336 28.90 -1.28 -18.70
C ASP A 336 27.38 -1.34 -18.60
N ARG A 337 26.65 -0.74 -19.57
CA ARG A 337 25.19 -0.70 -19.58
C ARG A 337 24.59 -1.94 -20.25
N THR A 338 23.60 -2.53 -19.57
CA THR A 338 22.84 -3.67 -20.08
C THR A 338 21.63 -3.19 -20.91
N ASP A 339 21.06 -4.10 -21.71
CA ASP A 339 19.83 -3.82 -22.46
C ASP A 339 18.68 -3.37 -21.54
N LEU A 340 18.61 -3.88 -20.30
CA LEU A 340 17.60 -3.46 -19.34
C LEU A 340 17.85 -2.05 -18.83
N ASP A 341 19.10 -1.63 -18.64
CA ASP A 341 19.41 -0.26 -18.26
C ASP A 341 18.95 0.72 -19.34
N LEU A 342 19.17 0.38 -20.62
CA LEU A 342 18.70 1.16 -21.76
C LEU A 342 17.17 1.17 -21.84
N LEU A 343 16.53 0.02 -21.67
CA LEU A 343 15.07 -0.09 -21.68
C LEU A 343 14.45 0.79 -20.59
N PHE A 344 14.91 0.68 -19.35
CA PHE A 344 14.37 1.45 -18.22
C PHE A 344 14.73 2.94 -18.34
N GLY A 345 15.88 3.29 -18.91
CA GLY A 345 16.21 4.67 -19.27
C GLY A 345 15.19 5.28 -20.24
N CYS A 346 14.84 4.57 -21.31
CA CYS A 346 13.80 5.00 -22.25
C CYS A 346 12.43 5.14 -21.58
N LEU A 347 12.08 4.25 -20.65
CA LEU A 347 10.82 4.35 -19.93
C LEU A 347 10.75 5.62 -19.07
N LEU A 348 11.85 6.00 -18.41
CA LEU A 348 11.96 7.25 -17.65
C LEU A 348 11.82 8.47 -18.55
N ASP A 349 12.54 8.51 -19.66
CA ASP A 349 12.47 9.60 -20.63
C ASP A 349 11.05 9.84 -21.15
N TRP A 350 10.30 8.78 -21.38
CA TRP A 350 8.93 8.85 -21.87
C TRP A 350 7.87 8.95 -20.78
N GLY A 351 8.27 8.99 -19.51
CA GLY A 351 7.34 9.04 -18.37
C GLY A 351 6.42 7.84 -18.29
N LEU A 352 6.88 6.65 -18.72
CA LEU A 352 6.12 5.41 -18.62
C LEU A 352 6.29 4.80 -17.22
N PRO A 353 5.22 4.18 -16.67
CA PRO A 353 5.30 3.52 -15.37
C PRO A 353 6.35 2.41 -15.38
N LEU A 354 7.25 2.37 -14.39
CA LEU A 354 8.30 1.35 -14.30
C LEU A 354 7.79 0.00 -13.77
N SER A 355 6.54 -0.08 -13.37
CA SER A 355 5.95 -1.27 -12.70
C SER A 355 5.21 -2.23 -13.63
N MET A 356 5.08 -1.92 -14.93
CA MET A 356 4.37 -2.78 -15.87
C MET A 356 5.18 -4.04 -16.19
N PRO A 357 4.53 -5.17 -16.52
CA PRO A 357 5.22 -6.39 -16.90
C PRO A 357 6.09 -6.20 -18.15
N TYR A 358 7.18 -6.94 -18.24
CA TYR A 358 7.99 -7.03 -19.46
C TYR A 358 8.41 -8.48 -19.69
N ARG A 359 8.71 -8.79 -20.94
CA ARG A 359 9.29 -10.07 -21.34
C ARG A 359 10.44 -9.84 -22.31
N SER A 360 11.38 -10.79 -22.31
CA SER A 360 12.48 -10.82 -23.27
C SER A 360 12.40 -12.13 -24.04
N GLU A 361 12.55 -12.08 -25.33
CA GLU A 361 12.50 -13.23 -26.24
C GLU A 361 13.59 -13.14 -27.30
N LYS A 362 13.91 -14.25 -27.96
CA LYS A 362 14.80 -14.26 -29.09
C LYS A 362 14.01 -14.27 -30.38
N ILE A 363 14.29 -13.31 -31.29
CA ILE A 363 13.84 -13.33 -32.68
C ILE A 363 15.08 -13.45 -33.56
N GLY A 364 15.24 -14.61 -34.19
CA GLY A 364 16.54 -14.95 -34.80
C GLY A 364 17.65 -14.97 -33.75
N ASN A 365 18.72 -14.21 -33.99
CA ASN A 365 19.83 -14.09 -33.03
C ASN A 365 19.69 -12.88 -32.09
N CYS A 366 18.67 -12.04 -32.27
CA CYS A 366 18.50 -10.80 -31.52
C CYS A 366 17.62 -11.00 -30.29
N THR A 367 17.93 -10.27 -29.22
CA THR A 367 17.11 -10.18 -28.02
C THR A 367 16.12 -9.04 -28.17
N VAL A 368 14.85 -9.35 -28.07
CA VAL A 368 13.76 -8.39 -28.18
C VAL A 368 13.04 -8.29 -26.85
N HIS A 369 12.95 -7.09 -26.33
CA HIS A 369 12.27 -6.78 -25.07
C HIS A 369 10.91 -6.15 -25.35
N THR A 370 9.85 -6.75 -24.82
CA THR A 370 8.49 -6.18 -24.91
C THR A 370 8.08 -5.69 -23.52
N TYR A 371 7.80 -4.40 -23.40
CA TYR A 371 7.34 -3.76 -22.18
C TYR A 371 5.85 -3.46 -22.24
N ALA A 372 5.13 -3.74 -21.13
CA ALA A 372 3.68 -3.71 -21.06
C ALA A 372 3.06 -4.41 -22.29
N PRO A 373 3.23 -5.75 -22.38
CA PRO A 373 2.70 -6.52 -23.50
C PRO A 373 1.21 -6.26 -23.67
N GLY A 374 0.80 -6.05 -24.91
CA GLY A 374 -0.59 -5.87 -25.29
C GLY A 374 -1.39 -7.16 -25.22
N ASP A 375 -2.67 -7.05 -25.52
CA ASP A 375 -3.59 -8.17 -25.69
C ASP A 375 -4.17 -8.15 -27.12
N ALA A 376 -3.74 -9.11 -27.92
CA ALA A 376 -4.19 -9.25 -29.31
C ALA A 376 -5.70 -9.54 -29.40
N ALA A 377 -6.28 -10.23 -28.43
CA ALA A 377 -7.72 -10.54 -28.40
C ALA A 377 -8.57 -9.28 -28.14
N LEU A 378 -8.01 -8.31 -27.39
CA LEU A 378 -8.65 -7.03 -27.07
C LEU A 378 -8.18 -5.90 -28.02
N ASN A 379 -7.36 -6.21 -29.04
CA ASN A 379 -6.75 -5.24 -29.93
C ASN A 379 -5.95 -4.14 -29.19
N VAL A 380 -5.30 -4.50 -28.08
CA VAL A 380 -4.41 -3.62 -27.31
C VAL A 380 -2.97 -3.87 -27.77
N PRO A 381 -2.28 -2.86 -28.32
CA PRO A 381 -0.90 -3.04 -28.77
C PRO A 381 0.08 -3.09 -27.60
N ASP A 382 1.26 -3.71 -27.84
CA ASP A 382 2.40 -3.60 -26.94
C ASP A 382 2.77 -2.12 -26.72
N ALA A 383 3.07 -1.72 -25.49
CA ALA A 383 3.38 -0.32 -25.21
C ALA A 383 4.75 0.08 -25.76
N LEU A 384 5.73 -0.82 -25.69
CA LEU A 384 7.09 -0.61 -26.19
C LEU A 384 7.73 -1.94 -26.55
N ILE A 385 8.37 -1.99 -27.72
CA ILE A 385 9.31 -3.06 -28.09
C ILE A 385 10.70 -2.45 -28.31
N ALA A 386 11.72 -3.07 -27.70
CA ALA A 386 13.10 -2.63 -27.79
C ALA A 386 14.02 -3.76 -28.29
N CYS A 387 14.98 -3.43 -29.13
CA CYS A 387 16.06 -4.31 -29.54
C CYS A 387 17.36 -3.52 -29.56
N PHE A 388 18.31 -3.92 -28.68
CA PHE A 388 19.58 -3.21 -28.51
C PHE A 388 20.79 -3.99 -29.02
N ASP A 389 20.55 -5.11 -29.71
CA ASP A 389 21.62 -5.86 -30.36
C ASP A 389 22.27 -5.05 -31.50
N SER A 390 23.55 -5.31 -31.78
CA SER A 390 24.26 -4.69 -32.92
C SER A 390 23.88 -5.39 -34.21
N ASN A 391 23.83 -4.64 -35.31
CA ASN A 391 23.57 -5.15 -36.68
C ASN A 391 22.26 -5.98 -36.75
N VAL A 392 21.14 -5.42 -36.30
CA VAL A 392 19.85 -6.10 -36.28
C VAL A 392 19.38 -6.40 -37.69
N PRO A 393 19.13 -7.66 -38.07
CA PRO A 393 18.72 -8.01 -39.43
C PRO A 393 17.34 -7.44 -39.79
N GLU A 394 17.13 -7.08 -41.05
CA GLU A 394 15.89 -6.49 -41.55
C GLU A 394 14.64 -7.37 -41.26
N ASN A 395 14.79 -8.70 -41.32
CA ASN A 395 13.70 -9.63 -40.98
C ASN A 395 13.23 -9.51 -39.55
N VAL A 396 14.13 -9.22 -38.59
CA VAL A 396 13.79 -8.99 -37.16
C VAL A 396 13.05 -7.65 -37.05
N ILE A 397 13.52 -6.61 -37.70
CA ILE A 397 12.87 -5.30 -37.72
C ILE A 397 11.44 -5.41 -38.27
N LYS A 398 11.27 -6.15 -39.38
CA LYS A 398 9.94 -6.40 -39.98
C LYS A 398 9.02 -7.19 -39.04
N GLU A 399 9.56 -8.13 -38.30
CA GLU A 399 8.77 -8.91 -37.34
C GLU A 399 8.30 -8.03 -36.15
N ILE A 400 9.18 -7.14 -35.67
CA ILE A 400 8.82 -6.13 -34.66
C ILE A 400 7.74 -5.18 -35.20
N ALA A 401 7.91 -4.68 -36.40
CA ALA A 401 6.96 -3.74 -37.03
C ALA A 401 5.57 -4.38 -37.24
N LYS A 402 5.49 -5.66 -37.64
CA LYS A 402 4.22 -6.39 -37.80
C LYS A 402 3.41 -6.49 -36.49
N ARG A 403 4.06 -6.45 -35.32
CA ARG A 403 3.38 -6.44 -34.01
C ARG A 403 2.71 -5.11 -33.71
N LYS A 404 3.00 -4.05 -34.46
CA LYS A 404 2.42 -2.71 -34.32
C LYS A 404 2.48 -2.16 -32.92
N PRO A 405 3.65 -2.14 -32.25
CA PRO A 405 3.75 -1.57 -30.91
C PRO A 405 3.46 -0.07 -30.94
N ARG A 406 3.10 0.52 -29.80
CA ARG A 406 2.98 1.98 -29.71
C ARG A 406 4.33 2.68 -29.91
N ARG A 407 5.41 2.06 -29.41
CA ARG A 407 6.79 2.56 -29.53
C ARG A 407 7.74 1.44 -29.87
N ALA A 408 8.75 1.75 -30.67
CA ALA A 408 9.87 0.85 -30.95
C ALA A 408 11.20 1.58 -30.71
N VAL A 409 12.16 0.91 -30.06
CA VAL A 409 13.47 1.48 -29.74
C VAL A 409 14.58 0.57 -30.23
N PHE A 410 15.56 1.20 -30.85
CA PHE A 410 16.83 0.60 -31.26
C PHE A 410 17.99 1.48 -30.79
N ARG A 411 19.18 0.96 -30.74
CA ARG A 411 20.39 1.77 -30.56
C ARG A 411 21.03 2.08 -31.91
N ASP A 412 21.86 3.11 -31.99
CA ASP A 412 22.52 3.50 -33.24
C ASP A 412 23.32 2.35 -33.85
N SER A 413 24.11 1.63 -33.06
CA SER A 413 24.87 0.44 -33.45
C SER A 413 24.01 -0.79 -33.82
N SER A 414 22.69 -0.70 -33.74
CA SER A 414 21.80 -1.73 -34.31
C SER A 414 21.80 -1.72 -35.82
N PHE A 415 22.38 -0.72 -36.45
CA PHE A 415 22.45 -0.56 -37.90
C PHE A 415 23.89 -0.47 -38.36
N ALA A 416 24.23 -1.22 -39.41
CA ALA A 416 25.58 -1.21 -39.98
C ALA A 416 25.88 0.07 -40.78
N SER A 417 24.85 0.83 -41.18
CA SER A 417 24.99 2.02 -42.02
C SER A 417 23.79 2.98 -41.87
N SER A 418 24.01 4.25 -42.20
CA SER A 418 22.94 5.27 -42.24
C SER A 418 21.78 4.91 -43.16
N PRO A 419 21.98 4.30 -44.34
CA PRO A 419 20.87 3.81 -45.16
C PRO A 419 20.01 2.76 -44.49
N GLU A 420 20.59 1.85 -43.73
CA GLU A 420 19.82 0.85 -42.95
C GLU A 420 18.97 1.51 -41.87
N LYS A 421 19.51 2.50 -41.15
CA LYS A 421 18.78 3.28 -40.17
C LYS A 421 17.57 4.01 -40.81
N ILE A 422 17.73 4.60 -42.01
CA ILE A 422 16.61 5.20 -42.73
C ILE A 422 15.57 4.15 -43.12
N ASN A 423 16.02 2.97 -43.61
CA ASN A 423 15.15 1.88 -44.01
C ASN A 423 14.24 1.39 -42.88
N VAL A 424 14.70 1.44 -41.63
CA VAL A 424 13.87 1.09 -40.45
C VAL A 424 12.60 1.95 -40.38
N PHE A 425 12.73 3.27 -40.54
CA PHE A 425 11.58 4.17 -40.50
C PHE A 425 10.62 3.87 -41.67
N GLU A 426 11.14 3.51 -42.85
CA GLU A 426 10.30 3.13 -44.00
C GLU A 426 9.58 1.79 -43.76
N ILE A 427 10.24 0.82 -43.12
CA ILE A 427 9.61 -0.45 -42.73
C ILE A 427 8.45 -0.19 -41.76
N PHE A 428 8.66 0.65 -40.75
CA PHE A 428 7.58 0.97 -39.80
C PHE A 428 6.45 1.77 -40.44
N LYS A 429 6.73 2.70 -41.37
CA LYS A 429 5.70 3.37 -42.19
C LYS A 429 4.85 2.38 -42.97
N LEU A 430 5.47 1.31 -43.51
CA LEU A 430 4.74 0.31 -44.27
C LEU A 430 3.87 -0.61 -43.42
N TYR A 431 4.38 -1.06 -42.24
CA TYR A 431 3.71 -2.09 -41.43
C TYR A 431 2.98 -1.52 -40.20
N ALA A 432 3.40 -0.37 -39.68
CA ALA A 432 2.98 0.16 -38.38
C ALA A 432 3.07 1.70 -38.33
N GLN A 433 2.23 2.37 -39.11
CA GLN A 433 2.28 3.85 -39.28
C GLN A 433 2.13 4.63 -37.99
N ASP A 434 1.41 4.07 -37.02
CA ASP A 434 1.14 4.70 -35.70
C ASP A 434 2.23 4.42 -34.67
N THR A 435 3.28 3.66 -34.99
CA THR A 435 4.39 3.35 -34.10
C THR A 435 5.39 4.50 -34.08
N ASP A 436 5.67 5.02 -32.88
CA ASP A 436 6.74 5.97 -32.61
C ASP A 436 8.09 5.23 -32.54
N VAL A 437 8.99 5.48 -33.51
CA VAL A 437 10.29 4.79 -33.58
C VAL A 437 11.39 5.74 -33.12
N LYS A 438 12.18 5.31 -32.15
CA LYS A 438 13.34 6.03 -31.60
C LYS A 438 14.62 5.22 -31.79
N VAL A 439 15.69 5.91 -32.13
CA VAL A 439 17.07 5.39 -32.10
C VAL A 439 17.83 6.19 -31.07
N ILE A 440 18.51 5.50 -30.14
CA ILE A 440 19.28 6.08 -29.05
C ILE A 440 20.77 5.84 -29.23
#